data_7ac2f57e64ebc25b6b8a630b0470a56b
#
_entry.id   7ac2f57e64ebc25b6b8a630b0470a56b
#
_cell.length_a   1.000
_cell.length_b   1.000
_cell.length_c   1.000
_cell.angle_alpha   90.00
_cell.angle_beta   90.00
_cell.angle_gamma   90.00
#
_symmetry.space_group_name_H-M   'P 1'
#
loop_
_entity.id
_entity.type
_entity.pdbx_description
1 polymer ?
#
loop_
_entity_poly.entity_id
_entity_poly.type
_entity_poly.pdbx_seq_one_letter_code
_entity_poly.pdbx_strand_id
1 'polypeptide(L)'
;AFDSGGVTTGPMTVPFIMALGIGFSAVRSDKYAETDSFGLVSLCSIGPVLAVLLLGIIYHPQGGSYSETVIPDAETSVALWKLFESGIPHYMKEIGGSLLPIILFFTFFQVVSLKLKKKTLIKILVGILYTYIGLVLFLTGVNVGFMPVGNYLGQVIAGLSYRWVIIPIGMLIGYFIVKAEPAVYVLMEQVEELTSGAIPGKAMGYSLSLGVAFSLGLAMIRVLTGISILWFLVPGYALALVLTISVPKIFTAIAFDSGGVASGPMTATFLLPFA
;
A
#
# COMPACT_ATOMS: atom_id res chain seq x y z
N ALA A 1 15.71 -1.89 4.97
CA ALA A 1 15.05 -2.96 4.19
C ALA A 1 13.54 -2.98 4.41
N PHE A 2 13.08 -3.00 5.67
CA PHE A 2 11.66 -3.07 5.97
C PHE A 2 10.92 -1.78 5.60
N ASP A 3 11.51 -0.62 5.84
CA ASP A 3 10.93 0.67 5.46
C ASP A 3 10.86 0.82 3.93
N SER A 4 11.88 0.32 3.21
CA SER A 4 11.86 0.34 1.75
C SER A 4 10.76 -0.56 1.16
N GLY A 5 10.39 -1.65 1.82
CA GLY A 5 9.26 -2.49 1.43
C GLY A 5 7.94 -1.71 1.44
N GLY A 6 7.70 -0.89 2.47
CA GLY A 6 6.51 -0.05 2.57
C GLY A 6 6.46 1.10 1.54
N VAL A 7 7.61 1.60 1.11
CA VAL A 7 7.69 2.70 0.11
C VAL A 7 7.57 2.21 -1.33
N THR A 8 7.85 0.93 -1.61
CA THR A 8 7.78 0.38 -2.97
C THR A 8 6.37 0.18 -3.51
N THR A 9 5.37 0.11 -2.64
CA THR A 9 3.97 -0.13 -2.98
C THR A 9 3.17 1.16 -2.93
N GLY A 10 2.97 1.78 -4.09
CA GLY A 10 2.14 2.97 -4.22
C GLY A 10 0.72 2.65 -4.71
N PRO A 11 -0.22 3.61 -4.64
CA PRO A 11 -1.60 3.41 -5.03
C PRO A 11 -1.77 3.10 -6.52
N MET A 12 -0.76 3.35 -7.34
CA MET A 12 -0.76 3.04 -8.77
C MET A 12 0.03 1.78 -9.10
N THR A 13 1.12 1.51 -8.38
CA THR A 13 2.04 0.40 -8.66
C THR A 13 1.32 -0.94 -8.51
N VAL A 14 0.56 -1.10 -7.43
CA VAL A 14 -0.15 -2.35 -7.15
C VAL A 14 -1.21 -2.67 -8.20
N PRO A 15 -2.18 -1.80 -8.52
CA PRO A 15 -3.17 -2.08 -9.57
C PRO A 15 -2.53 -2.34 -10.94
N PHE A 16 -1.42 -1.66 -11.26
CA PHE A 16 -0.70 -1.87 -12.50
C PHE A 16 -0.06 -3.26 -12.58
N ILE A 17 0.66 -3.69 -11.53
CA ILE A 17 1.28 -5.01 -11.48
C ILE A 17 0.22 -6.12 -11.53
N MET A 18 -0.90 -5.92 -10.81
CA MET A 18 -2.01 -6.88 -10.82
C MET A 18 -2.64 -6.99 -12.22
N ALA A 19 -2.87 -5.87 -12.90
CA ALA A 19 -3.36 -5.88 -14.28
C ALA A 19 -2.39 -6.57 -15.24
N LEU A 20 -1.08 -6.40 -15.06
CA LEU A 20 -0.06 -7.16 -15.79
C LEU A 20 -0.16 -8.66 -15.52
N GLY A 21 -0.35 -9.07 -14.27
CA GLY A 21 -0.52 -10.47 -13.89
C GLY A 21 -1.68 -11.13 -14.62
N ILE A 22 -2.83 -10.48 -14.65
CA ILE A 22 -4.00 -10.93 -15.40
C ILE A 22 -3.70 -10.99 -16.90
N GLY A 23 -3.04 -9.97 -17.44
CA GLY A 23 -2.67 -9.93 -18.85
C GLY A 23 -1.75 -11.07 -19.25
N PHE A 24 -0.71 -11.36 -18.45
CA PHE A 24 0.21 -12.50 -18.71
C PHE A 24 -0.48 -13.84 -18.56
N SER A 25 -1.32 -14.04 -17.55
CA SER A 25 -2.03 -15.27 -17.34
C SER A 25 -3.03 -15.56 -18.48
N ALA A 26 -3.70 -14.53 -18.99
CA ALA A 26 -4.64 -14.64 -20.11
C ALA A 26 -3.97 -15.13 -21.42
N VAL A 27 -2.67 -14.84 -21.62
CA VAL A 27 -1.91 -15.31 -22.78
C VAL A 27 -1.61 -16.82 -22.70
N ARG A 28 -1.46 -17.36 -21.48
CA ARG A 28 -1.05 -18.76 -21.30
C ARG A 28 -2.15 -19.78 -21.62
N SER A 29 -3.41 -19.45 -21.47
CA SER A 29 -4.56 -20.30 -21.81
C SER A 29 -4.53 -21.73 -21.24
N ASP A 30 -3.75 -21.97 -20.17
CA ASP A 30 -3.67 -23.24 -19.48
C ASP A 30 -4.51 -23.25 -18.18
N LYS A 31 -4.70 -24.43 -17.60
CA LYS A 31 -5.50 -24.60 -16.36
C LYS A 31 -4.91 -23.91 -15.12
N TYR A 32 -3.70 -23.38 -15.20
CA TYR A 32 -3.02 -22.68 -14.11
C TYR A 32 -3.05 -21.16 -14.30
N ALA A 33 -3.60 -20.65 -15.41
CA ALA A 33 -3.63 -19.22 -15.72
C ALA A 33 -4.24 -18.37 -14.58
N GLU A 34 -5.33 -18.83 -13.97
CA GLU A 34 -5.97 -18.13 -12.86
C GLU A 34 -5.05 -18.05 -11.63
N THR A 35 -4.37 -19.13 -11.29
CA THR A 35 -3.44 -19.18 -10.15
C THR A 35 -2.21 -18.30 -10.38
N ASP A 36 -1.70 -18.28 -11.60
CA ASP A 36 -0.51 -17.53 -12.00
C ASP A 36 -0.77 -16.02 -12.17
N SER A 37 -2.03 -15.59 -12.06
CA SER A 37 -2.41 -14.16 -12.05
C SER A 37 -1.98 -13.44 -10.76
N PHE A 38 -1.78 -14.18 -9.68
CA PHE A 38 -1.41 -13.67 -8.36
C PHE A 38 0.04 -13.95 -8.03
N GLY A 39 0.58 -13.24 -7.02
CA GLY A 39 1.96 -13.38 -6.56
C GLY A 39 2.94 -12.40 -7.20
N LEU A 40 2.51 -11.65 -8.24
CA LEU A 40 3.40 -10.71 -8.94
C LEU A 40 3.67 -9.44 -8.15
N VAL A 41 2.75 -8.97 -7.30
CA VAL A 41 2.96 -7.76 -6.49
C VAL A 41 4.12 -7.98 -5.53
N SER A 42 4.12 -9.10 -4.82
CA SER A 42 5.21 -9.46 -3.92
C SER A 42 6.52 -9.72 -4.65
N LEU A 43 6.49 -10.42 -5.80
CA LEU A 43 7.68 -10.71 -6.59
C LEU A 43 8.31 -9.42 -7.15
N CYS A 44 7.52 -8.51 -7.68
CA CYS A 44 8.00 -7.23 -8.21
C CYS A 44 8.55 -6.31 -7.10
N SER A 45 8.12 -6.47 -5.86
CA SER A 45 8.65 -5.71 -4.72
C SER A 45 10.08 -6.12 -4.33
N ILE A 46 10.53 -7.32 -4.71
CA ILE A 46 11.89 -7.80 -4.39
C ILE A 46 12.96 -6.92 -5.04
N GLY A 47 12.77 -6.51 -6.29
CA GLY A 47 13.75 -5.70 -7.02
C GLY A 47 14.08 -4.37 -6.32
N PRO A 48 13.10 -3.50 -6.05
CA PRO A 48 13.30 -2.26 -5.32
C PRO A 48 13.91 -2.46 -3.93
N VAL A 49 13.46 -3.47 -3.18
CA VAL A 49 14.04 -3.78 -1.85
C VAL A 49 15.52 -4.15 -1.96
N LEU A 50 15.89 -5.00 -2.91
CA LEU A 50 17.29 -5.34 -3.16
C LEU A 50 18.11 -4.12 -3.59
N ALA A 51 17.56 -3.26 -4.44
CA ALA A 51 18.24 -2.03 -4.87
C ALA A 51 18.55 -1.11 -3.69
N VAL A 52 17.59 -0.90 -2.78
CA VAL A 52 17.80 -0.08 -1.57
C VAL A 52 18.82 -0.74 -0.63
N LEU A 53 18.81 -2.06 -0.48
CA LEU A 53 19.80 -2.77 0.31
C LEU A 53 21.22 -2.61 -0.26
N LEU A 54 21.37 -2.74 -1.58
CA LEU A 54 22.66 -2.54 -2.26
C LEU A 54 23.14 -1.10 -2.11
N LEU A 55 22.24 -0.12 -2.28
CA LEU A 55 22.57 1.29 -2.02
C LEU A 55 23.01 1.52 -0.58
N GLY A 56 22.35 0.91 0.40
CA GLY A 56 22.75 0.97 1.82
C GLY A 56 24.16 0.42 2.06
N ILE A 57 24.55 -0.64 1.35
CA ILE A 57 25.90 -1.20 1.42
C ILE A 57 26.94 -0.28 0.77
N ILE A 58 26.60 0.34 -0.37
CA ILE A 58 27.53 1.20 -1.13
C ILE A 58 27.73 2.55 -0.44
N TYR A 59 26.65 3.19 0.00
CA TYR A 59 26.72 4.55 0.55
C TYR A 59 26.96 4.61 2.06
N HIS A 60 26.88 3.48 2.77
CA HIS A 60 27.07 3.40 4.23
C HIS A 60 26.41 4.60 4.97
N PRO A 61 25.10 4.81 4.85
CA PRO A 61 24.47 5.97 5.48
C PRO A 61 24.72 5.94 6.98
N GLN A 62 25.49 6.92 7.46
CA GLN A 62 25.79 7.07 8.87
C GLN A 62 24.56 7.65 9.56
N GLY A 63 23.94 6.85 10.44
CA GLY A 63 22.95 7.27 11.41
C GLY A 63 21.82 8.16 10.85
N GLY A 64 20.78 7.57 10.28
CA GLY A 64 19.57 8.32 10.04
C GLY A 64 19.00 8.79 11.39
N SER A 65 19.22 10.04 11.75
CA SER A 65 18.42 10.65 12.79
C SER A 65 17.01 10.83 12.24
N TYR A 66 16.02 10.27 12.92
CA TYR A 66 14.62 10.60 12.64
C TYR A 66 14.47 12.12 12.79
N SER A 67 14.27 12.81 11.68
CA SER A 67 13.91 14.23 11.75
C SER A 67 12.44 14.27 12.13
N GLU A 68 12.13 14.88 13.28
CA GLU A 68 10.75 15.12 13.69
C GLU A 68 10.03 15.83 12.55
N THR A 69 8.94 15.22 12.10
CA THR A 69 8.08 15.86 11.11
C THR A 69 7.52 17.12 11.77
N VAL A 70 7.92 18.29 11.28
CA VAL A 70 7.40 19.57 11.77
C VAL A 70 5.90 19.57 11.49
N ILE A 71 5.10 19.49 12.56
CA ILE A 71 3.65 19.60 12.46
C ILE A 71 3.34 21.05 12.11
N PRO A 72 2.75 21.33 10.95
CA PRO A 72 2.35 22.70 10.62
C PRO A 72 1.32 23.19 11.63
N ASP A 73 1.62 24.27 12.30
CA ASP A 73 0.67 24.88 13.22
C ASP A 73 -0.44 25.57 12.42
N ALA A 74 -1.66 25.03 12.53
CA ALA A 74 -2.83 25.53 11.83
C ALA A 74 -3.92 25.88 12.87
N GLU A 75 -3.77 27.03 13.53
CA GLU A 75 -4.72 27.51 14.54
C GLU A 75 -6.13 27.77 14.01
N THR A 76 -6.27 27.93 12.70
CA THR A 76 -7.56 28.25 12.07
C THR A 76 -7.85 27.33 10.89
N SER A 77 -9.15 27.13 10.59
CA SER A 77 -9.59 26.39 9.38
C SER A 77 -9.10 27.03 8.08
N VAL A 78 -8.87 28.34 8.06
CA VAL A 78 -8.31 29.06 6.91
C VAL A 78 -6.83 28.72 6.75
N ALA A 79 -6.06 28.63 7.82
CA ALA A 79 -4.66 28.21 7.78
C ALA A 79 -4.55 26.75 7.29
N LEU A 80 -5.41 25.87 7.79
CA LEU A 80 -5.50 24.49 7.35
C LEU A 80 -5.82 24.40 5.85
N TRP A 81 -6.80 25.17 5.37
CA TRP A 81 -7.13 25.20 3.93
C TRP A 81 -5.93 25.61 3.07
N LYS A 82 -5.17 26.61 3.49
CA LYS A 82 -3.95 27.04 2.77
C LYS A 82 -2.90 25.94 2.68
N LEU A 83 -2.76 25.09 3.71
CA LEU A 83 -1.87 23.92 3.65
C LEU A 83 -2.32 22.94 2.56
N PHE A 84 -3.61 22.65 2.49
CA PHE A 84 -4.16 21.80 1.42
C PHE A 84 -3.99 22.44 0.04
N GLU A 85 -4.28 23.72 -0.09
CA GLU A 85 -4.12 24.47 -1.34
C GLU A 85 -2.68 24.46 -1.84
N SER A 86 -1.69 24.58 -0.96
CA SER A 86 -0.28 24.49 -1.31
C SER A 86 0.19 23.05 -1.64
N GLY A 87 -0.44 22.04 -1.04
CA GLY A 87 -0.11 20.64 -1.26
C GLY A 87 -0.65 20.09 -2.60
N ILE A 88 -1.84 20.51 -3.01
CA ILE A 88 -2.48 20.01 -4.25
C ILE A 88 -1.57 20.12 -5.49
N PRO A 89 -0.92 21.26 -5.81
CA PRO A 89 -0.06 21.36 -6.99
C PRO A 89 1.12 20.40 -6.96
N HIS A 90 1.66 20.13 -5.78
CA HIS A 90 2.75 19.17 -5.60
C HIS A 90 2.31 17.77 -6.02
N TYR A 91 1.19 17.28 -5.47
CA TYR A 91 0.66 15.95 -5.80
C TYR A 91 0.11 15.89 -7.22
N MET A 92 -0.42 16.98 -7.77
CA MET A 92 -0.78 17.05 -9.19
C MET A 92 0.41 16.74 -10.09
N LYS A 93 1.57 17.34 -9.79
CA LYS A 93 2.80 17.11 -10.56
C LYS A 93 3.34 15.70 -10.37
N GLU A 94 3.34 15.20 -9.14
CA GLU A 94 3.82 13.87 -8.80
C GLU A 94 2.98 12.78 -9.48
N ILE A 95 1.66 12.82 -9.34
CA ILE A 95 0.76 11.84 -9.96
C ILE A 95 0.74 11.99 -11.49
N GLY A 96 0.80 13.22 -12.01
CA GLY A 96 0.93 13.45 -13.43
C GLY A 96 2.20 12.82 -14.01
N GLY A 97 3.33 12.98 -13.31
CA GLY A 97 4.60 12.33 -13.68
C GLY A 97 4.55 10.81 -13.63
N SER A 98 3.86 10.25 -12.66
CA SER A 98 3.71 8.79 -12.51
C SER A 98 2.73 8.17 -13.53
N LEU A 99 1.67 8.89 -13.89
CA LEU A 99 0.71 8.47 -14.92
C LEU A 99 1.24 8.61 -16.34
N LEU A 100 2.13 9.58 -16.57
CA LEU A 100 2.63 9.90 -17.91
C LEU A 100 3.23 8.69 -18.65
N PRO A 101 4.13 7.88 -18.08
CA PRO A 101 4.66 6.69 -18.74
C PRO A 101 3.57 5.70 -19.13
N ILE A 102 2.57 5.49 -18.26
CA ILE A 102 1.46 4.58 -18.50
C ILE A 102 0.60 5.07 -19.65
N ILE A 103 0.29 6.37 -19.69
CA ILE A 103 -0.49 6.99 -20.77
C ILE A 103 0.28 6.91 -22.09
N LEU A 104 1.59 7.19 -22.09
CA LEU A 104 2.41 7.10 -23.29
C LEU A 104 2.47 5.68 -23.83
N PHE A 105 2.69 4.70 -22.95
CA PHE A 105 2.69 3.28 -23.30
C PHE A 105 1.34 2.85 -23.88
N PHE A 106 0.25 3.18 -23.21
CA PHE A 106 -1.10 2.90 -23.70
C PHE A 106 -1.35 3.54 -25.06
N THR A 107 -0.98 4.81 -25.23
CA THR A 107 -1.20 5.55 -26.48
C THR A 107 -0.40 4.91 -27.61
N PHE A 108 0.85 4.54 -27.36
CA PHE A 108 1.67 3.83 -28.35
C PHE A 108 0.99 2.54 -28.82
N PHE A 109 0.58 1.67 -27.90
CA PHE A 109 -0.11 0.43 -28.28
C PHE A 109 -1.49 0.65 -28.87
N GLN A 110 -2.19 1.69 -28.45
CA GLN A 110 -3.48 2.07 -29.04
C GLN A 110 -3.34 2.38 -30.54
N VAL A 111 -2.27 3.06 -30.93
CA VAL A 111 -2.01 3.41 -32.34
C VAL A 111 -1.51 2.21 -33.14
N VAL A 112 -0.59 1.45 -32.58
CA VAL A 112 0.11 0.38 -33.30
C VAL A 112 -0.75 -0.89 -33.39
N SER A 113 -1.37 -1.31 -32.29
CA SER A 113 -1.95 -2.65 -32.17
C SER A 113 -3.42 -2.66 -31.74
N LEU A 114 -3.80 -1.99 -30.66
CA LEU A 114 -5.10 -2.16 -30.02
C LEU A 114 -6.27 -1.64 -30.87
N LYS A 115 -6.12 -0.48 -31.50
CA LYS A 115 -7.12 0.19 -32.36
C LYS A 115 -8.54 0.15 -31.78
N LEU A 116 -8.68 0.43 -30.49
CA LEU A 116 -9.92 0.38 -29.74
C LEU A 116 -10.96 1.33 -30.32
N LYS A 117 -12.24 0.94 -30.22
CA LYS A 117 -13.37 1.79 -30.65
C LYS A 117 -13.44 3.06 -29.81
N LYS A 118 -13.87 4.16 -30.40
CA LYS A 118 -14.02 5.49 -29.73
C LYS A 118 -14.73 5.41 -28.38
N LYS A 119 -15.80 4.64 -28.26
CA LYS A 119 -16.56 4.50 -27.00
C LYS A 119 -15.71 3.90 -25.88
N THR A 120 -14.90 2.88 -26.19
CA THR A 120 -13.99 2.24 -25.22
C THR A 120 -12.85 3.20 -24.83
N LEU A 121 -12.28 3.88 -25.82
CA LEU A 121 -11.23 4.86 -25.58
C LEU A 121 -11.69 6.00 -24.66
N ILE A 122 -12.89 6.55 -24.89
CA ILE A 122 -13.45 7.59 -24.03
C ILE A 122 -13.64 7.07 -22.60
N LYS A 123 -14.14 5.84 -22.42
CA LYS A 123 -14.28 5.25 -21.07
C LYS A 123 -12.93 5.16 -20.34
N ILE A 124 -11.88 4.73 -21.06
CA ILE A 124 -10.52 4.63 -20.49
C ILE A 124 -10.00 6.02 -20.11
N LEU A 125 -10.13 7.01 -21.00
CA LEU A 125 -9.68 8.39 -20.71
C LEU A 125 -10.43 9.01 -19.54
N VAL A 126 -11.74 8.80 -19.45
CA VAL A 126 -12.53 9.24 -18.30
C VAL A 126 -12.07 8.53 -17.01
N GLY A 127 -11.81 7.22 -17.08
CA GLY A 127 -11.26 6.46 -15.95
C GLY A 127 -9.91 7.00 -15.49
N ILE A 128 -9.00 7.29 -16.42
CA ILE A 128 -7.69 7.91 -16.11
C ILE A 128 -7.87 9.28 -15.43
N LEU A 129 -8.80 10.10 -15.92
CA LEU A 129 -9.09 11.40 -15.32
C LEU A 129 -9.60 11.28 -13.88
N TYR A 130 -10.56 10.37 -13.64
CA TYR A 130 -11.04 10.09 -12.29
C TYR A 130 -9.94 9.57 -11.37
N THR A 131 -9.10 8.66 -11.87
CA THR A 131 -7.94 8.14 -11.13
C THR A 131 -6.98 9.28 -10.78
N TYR A 132 -6.64 10.15 -11.71
CA TYR A 132 -5.79 11.30 -11.48
C TYR A 132 -6.33 12.22 -10.38
N ILE A 133 -7.59 12.65 -10.52
CA ILE A 133 -8.23 13.53 -9.53
C ILE A 133 -8.32 12.83 -8.16
N GLY A 134 -8.76 11.58 -8.14
CA GLY A 134 -8.90 10.79 -6.92
C GLY A 134 -7.58 10.60 -6.18
N LEU A 135 -6.49 10.29 -6.90
CA LEU A 135 -5.17 10.11 -6.31
C LEU A 135 -4.57 11.43 -5.80
N VAL A 136 -4.74 12.53 -6.53
CA VAL A 136 -4.30 13.86 -6.07
C VAL A 136 -4.99 14.23 -4.76
N LEU A 137 -6.31 14.08 -4.68
CA LEU A 137 -7.07 14.37 -3.46
C LEU A 137 -6.69 13.42 -2.32
N PHE A 138 -6.54 12.13 -2.62
CA PHE A 138 -6.16 11.13 -1.63
C PHE A 138 -4.78 11.40 -1.05
N LEU A 139 -3.74 11.57 -1.89
CA LEU A 139 -2.38 11.80 -1.40
C LEU A 139 -2.24 13.15 -0.69
N THR A 140 -2.94 14.19 -1.16
CA THR A 140 -2.99 15.46 -0.44
C THR A 140 -3.63 15.27 0.95
N GLY A 141 -4.76 14.57 1.03
CA GLY A 141 -5.44 14.29 2.29
C GLY A 141 -4.57 13.50 3.27
N VAL A 142 -3.89 12.47 2.77
CA VAL A 142 -3.07 11.60 3.60
C VAL A 142 -1.82 12.33 4.10
N ASN A 143 -1.09 13.01 3.24
CA ASN A 143 0.18 13.64 3.62
C ASN A 143 -0.01 14.97 4.36
N VAL A 144 -0.95 15.80 3.95
CA VAL A 144 -1.19 17.13 4.57
C VAL A 144 -2.08 17.02 5.80
N GLY A 145 -3.03 16.06 5.81
CA GLY A 145 -3.98 15.89 6.90
C GLY A 145 -3.60 14.79 7.88
N PHE A 146 -3.51 13.54 7.40
CA PHE A 146 -3.36 12.39 8.31
C PHE A 146 -1.96 12.24 8.90
N MET A 147 -0.89 12.54 8.17
CA MET A 147 0.48 12.43 8.67
C MET A 147 0.73 13.31 9.92
N PRO A 148 0.40 14.62 9.92
CA PRO A 148 0.54 15.45 11.11
C PRO A 148 -0.32 14.98 12.28
N VAL A 149 -1.55 14.52 12.01
CA VAL A 149 -2.46 14.01 13.04
C VAL A 149 -1.90 12.72 13.65
N GLY A 150 -1.35 11.81 12.85
CA GLY A 150 -0.69 10.59 13.32
C GLY A 150 0.43 10.92 14.30
N ASN A 151 1.33 11.81 13.90
CA ASN A 151 2.45 12.25 14.74
C ASN A 151 1.95 12.90 16.06
N TYR A 152 1.02 13.83 15.98
CA TYR A 152 0.43 14.47 17.17
C TYR A 152 -0.20 13.46 18.12
N LEU A 153 -1.02 12.56 17.62
CA LEU A 153 -1.64 11.50 18.44
C LEU A 153 -0.62 10.59 19.09
N GLY A 154 0.41 10.18 18.33
CA GLY A 154 1.52 9.39 18.86
C GLY A 154 2.23 10.07 20.03
N GLN A 155 2.60 11.33 19.88
CA GLN A 155 3.23 12.15 20.93
C GLN A 155 2.35 12.30 22.17
N VAL A 156 1.06 12.60 21.98
CA VAL A 156 0.11 12.75 23.10
C VAL A 156 -0.01 11.43 23.87
N ILE A 157 -0.16 10.31 23.19
CA ILE A 157 -0.31 9.00 23.83
C ILE A 157 0.98 8.56 24.50
N ALA A 158 2.15 8.83 23.90
CA ALA A 158 3.45 8.55 24.52
C ALA A 158 3.65 9.27 25.85
N GLY A 159 3.07 10.46 26.01
CA GLY A 159 3.11 11.24 27.24
C GLY A 159 2.17 10.74 28.36
N LEU A 160 1.27 9.79 28.08
CA LEU A 160 0.33 9.28 29.08
C LEU A 160 1.00 8.29 30.05
N SER A 161 0.56 8.30 31.30
CA SER A 161 1.03 7.34 32.32
C SER A 161 0.66 5.88 31.97
N TYR A 162 -0.41 5.68 31.21
CA TYR A 162 -0.90 4.39 30.73
C TYR A 162 -0.68 4.20 29.22
N ARG A 163 0.52 4.50 28.75
CA ARG A 163 0.91 4.43 27.34
C ARG A 163 0.59 3.10 26.62
N TRP A 164 0.33 2.01 27.34
CA TRP A 164 -0.10 0.73 26.76
C TRP A 164 -1.42 0.81 25.98
N VAL A 165 -2.20 1.87 26.15
CA VAL A 165 -3.41 2.12 25.37
C VAL A 165 -3.13 2.31 23.88
N ILE A 166 -1.87 2.59 23.50
CA ILE A 166 -1.46 2.66 22.07
C ILE A 166 -1.69 1.33 21.34
N ILE A 167 -1.63 0.19 22.06
CA ILE A 167 -1.82 -1.15 21.44
C ILE A 167 -3.22 -1.30 20.89
N PRO A 168 -4.30 -1.23 21.70
CA PRO A 168 -5.66 -1.36 21.16
C PRO A 168 -6.02 -0.23 20.17
N ILE A 169 -5.50 0.98 20.36
CA ILE A 169 -5.67 2.06 19.39
C ILE A 169 -4.98 1.73 18.08
N GLY A 170 -3.73 1.28 18.10
CA GLY A 170 -3.00 0.85 16.91
C GLY A 170 -3.69 -0.30 16.17
N MET A 171 -4.24 -1.28 16.90
CA MET A 171 -5.03 -2.37 16.32
C MET A 171 -6.28 -1.85 15.62
N LEU A 172 -7.01 -0.93 16.25
CA LEU A 172 -8.22 -0.32 15.67
C LEU A 172 -7.89 0.50 14.42
N ILE A 173 -6.84 1.31 14.49
CA ILE A 173 -6.34 2.08 13.36
C ILE A 173 -5.97 1.15 12.21
N GLY A 174 -5.22 0.09 12.48
CA GLY A 174 -4.81 -0.88 11.47
C GLY A 174 -5.98 -1.57 10.77
N TYR A 175 -7.02 -1.91 11.53
CA TYR A 175 -8.24 -2.45 10.96
C TYR A 175 -8.89 -1.51 9.95
N PHE A 176 -8.96 -0.21 10.25
CA PHE A 176 -9.59 0.78 9.37
C PHE A 176 -8.68 1.26 8.25
N ILE A 177 -7.37 1.29 8.43
CA ILE A 177 -6.40 1.66 7.38
C ILE A 177 -6.54 0.75 6.16
N VAL A 178 -6.63 -0.57 6.38
CA VAL A 178 -6.83 -1.53 5.30
C VAL A 178 -8.11 -1.23 4.51
N LYS A 179 -9.17 -0.82 5.20
CA LYS A 179 -10.43 -0.43 4.55
C LYS A 179 -10.36 0.91 3.81
N ALA A 180 -9.44 1.77 4.18
CA ALA A 180 -9.25 3.07 3.52
C ALA A 180 -8.27 2.98 2.34
N GLU A 181 -7.51 1.90 2.21
CA GLU A 181 -6.49 1.74 1.18
C GLU A 181 -7.10 1.38 -0.19
N PRO A 182 -6.97 2.26 -1.20
CA PRO A 182 -7.58 2.02 -2.52
C PRO A 182 -7.11 0.73 -3.20
N ALA A 183 -5.83 0.37 -3.04
CA ALA A 183 -5.26 -0.82 -3.65
C ALA A 183 -5.86 -2.12 -3.09
N VAL A 184 -6.33 -2.12 -1.85
CA VAL A 184 -7.02 -3.27 -1.24
C VAL A 184 -8.35 -3.54 -1.94
N TYR A 185 -9.10 -2.51 -2.31
CA TYR A 185 -10.35 -2.69 -3.05
C TYR A 185 -10.12 -3.34 -4.40
N VAL A 186 -9.08 -2.91 -5.13
CA VAL A 186 -8.71 -3.50 -6.41
C VAL A 186 -8.36 -4.98 -6.25
N LEU A 187 -7.57 -5.32 -5.23
CA LEU A 187 -7.22 -6.72 -4.95
C LEU A 187 -8.46 -7.56 -4.61
N MET A 188 -9.35 -7.04 -3.75
CA MET A 188 -10.59 -7.73 -3.36
C MET A 188 -11.48 -8.03 -4.57
N GLU A 189 -11.67 -7.05 -5.46
CA GLU A 189 -12.47 -7.17 -6.67
C GLU A 189 -11.85 -8.19 -7.63
N GLN A 190 -10.55 -8.11 -7.86
CA GLN A 190 -9.84 -9.06 -8.73
C GLN A 190 -9.85 -10.49 -8.19
N VAL A 191 -9.68 -10.68 -6.90
CA VAL A 191 -9.76 -12.02 -6.29
C VAL A 191 -11.16 -12.60 -6.46
N GLU A 192 -12.20 -11.82 -6.23
CA GLU A 192 -13.59 -12.26 -6.39
C GLU A 192 -13.91 -12.60 -7.87
N GLU A 193 -13.49 -11.75 -8.81
CA GLU A 193 -13.69 -11.97 -10.25
C GLU A 193 -12.94 -13.21 -10.75
N LEU A 194 -11.64 -13.33 -10.48
CA LEU A 194 -10.80 -14.42 -10.98
C LEU A 194 -11.15 -15.76 -10.34
N THR A 195 -11.63 -15.77 -9.11
CA THR A 195 -12.11 -17.00 -8.44
C THR A 195 -13.58 -17.29 -8.71
N SER A 196 -14.23 -16.52 -9.61
CA SER A 196 -15.66 -16.64 -9.91
C SER A 196 -16.54 -16.63 -8.65
N GLY A 197 -16.16 -15.81 -7.66
CA GLY A 197 -16.86 -15.67 -6.39
C GLY A 197 -16.57 -16.76 -5.35
N ALA A 198 -15.67 -17.73 -5.65
CA ALA A 198 -15.31 -18.78 -4.68
C ALA A 198 -14.61 -18.17 -3.42
N ILE A 199 -13.90 -17.06 -3.60
CA ILE A 199 -13.35 -16.26 -2.50
C ILE A 199 -14.08 -14.91 -2.52
N PRO A 200 -15.07 -14.67 -1.63
CA PRO A 200 -15.77 -13.40 -1.59
C PRO A 200 -14.84 -12.27 -1.16
N GLY A 201 -14.83 -11.16 -1.90
CA GLY A 201 -13.99 -10.00 -1.62
C GLY A 201 -14.19 -9.46 -0.20
N LYS A 202 -15.42 -9.46 0.32
CA LYS A 202 -15.70 -9.04 1.70
C LYS A 202 -15.00 -9.92 2.74
N ALA A 203 -15.00 -11.25 2.56
CA ALA A 203 -14.33 -12.17 3.48
C ALA A 203 -12.82 -11.93 3.47
N MET A 204 -12.24 -11.74 2.29
CA MET A 204 -10.83 -11.38 2.13
C MET A 204 -10.52 -10.05 2.82
N GLY A 205 -11.31 -9.00 2.60
CA GLY A 205 -11.11 -7.69 3.22
C GLY A 205 -11.17 -7.74 4.75
N TYR A 206 -12.10 -8.52 5.33
CA TYR A 206 -12.13 -8.72 6.78
C TYR A 206 -10.91 -9.46 7.30
N SER A 207 -10.49 -10.55 6.63
CA SER A 207 -9.32 -11.33 7.01
C SER A 207 -8.05 -10.47 6.98
N LEU A 208 -7.89 -9.67 5.94
CA LEU A 208 -6.77 -8.75 5.79
C LEU A 208 -6.78 -7.67 6.87
N SER A 209 -7.94 -7.04 7.13
CA SER A 209 -8.10 -6.03 8.17
C SER A 209 -7.77 -6.56 9.56
N LEU A 210 -8.22 -7.78 9.90
CA LEU A 210 -7.91 -8.42 11.18
C LEU A 210 -6.43 -8.81 11.28
N GLY A 211 -5.84 -9.32 10.20
CA GLY A 211 -4.42 -9.65 10.15
C GLY A 211 -3.53 -8.43 10.37
N VAL A 212 -3.84 -7.32 9.70
CA VAL A 212 -3.11 -6.04 9.87
C VAL A 212 -3.33 -5.47 11.26
N ALA A 213 -4.56 -5.50 11.79
CA ALA A 213 -4.84 -5.05 13.16
C ALA A 213 -3.99 -5.81 14.19
N PHE A 214 -3.91 -7.14 14.07
CA PHE A 214 -3.09 -7.96 14.95
C PHE A 214 -1.60 -7.66 14.81
N SER A 215 -1.10 -7.55 13.58
CA SER A 215 0.30 -7.22 13.29
C SER A 215 0.69 -5.87 13.86
N LEU A 216 -0.21 -4.87 13.79
CA LEU A 216 0.02 -3.55 14.38
C LEU A 216 0.00 -3.57 15.90
N GLY A 217 -0.85 -4.40 16.52
CA GLY A 217 -0.77 -4.63 17.96
C GLY A 217 0.61 -5.13 18.38
N LEU A 218 1.17 -6.09 17.65
CA LEU A 218 2.54 -6.58 17.88
C LEU A 218 3.60 -5.48 17.63
N ALA A 219 3.42 -4.66 16.60
CA ALA A 219 4.30 -3.54 16.32
C ALA A 219 4.30 -2.51 17.47
N MET A 220 3.12 -2.17 18.02
CA MET A 220 3.02 -1.27 19.18
C MET A 220 3.67 -1.86 20.44
N ILE A 221 3.51 -3.17 20.68
CA ILE A 221 4.24 -3.85 21.76
C ILE A 221 5.74 -3.70 21.57
N ARG A 222 6.23 -3.90 20.34
CA ARG A 222 7.65 -3.71 20.01
C ARG A 222 8.12 -2.29 20.30
N VAL A 223 7.36 -1.28 19.88
CA VAL A 223 7.72 0.14 20.12
C VAL A 223 7.83 0.43 21.61
N LEU A 224 6.88 -0.05 22.42
CA LEU A 224 6.88 0.17 23.86
C LEU A 224 7.96 -0.59 24.62
N THR A 225 8.35 -1.78 24.16
CA THR A 225 9.26 -2.68 24.86
C THR A 225 10.69 -2.65 24.33
N GLY A 226 10.91 -2.11 23.11
CA GLY A 226 12.22 -2.11 22.47
C GLY A 226 12.70 -3.49 21.98
N ILE A 227 11.82 -4.52 21.98
CA ILE A 227 12.17 -5.87 21.52
C ILE A 227 12.55 -5.82 20.03
N SER A 228 13.60 -6.59 19.65
CA SER A 228 14.00 -6.66 18.24
C SER A 228 12.87 -7.19 17.37
N ILE A 229 12.67 -6.55 16.22
CA ILE A 229 11.66 -6.93 15.22
C ILE A 229 11.81 -8.39 14.75
N LEU A 230 13.02 -8.95 14.79
CA LEU A 230 13.29 -10.31 14.36
C LEU A 230 12.55 -11.35 15.21
N TRP A 231 12.27 -11.07 16.49
CA TRP A 231 11.47 -11.96 17.35
C TRP A 231 10.01 -12.10 16.90
N PHE A 232 9.50 -11.14 16.14
CA PHE A 232 8.16 -11.21 15.56
C PHE A 232 8.20 -11.74 14.13
N LEU A 233 9.16 -11.29 13.32
CA LEU A 233 9.23 -11.64 11.91
C LEU A 233 9.65 -13.08 11.67
N VAL A 234 10.67 -13.59 12.37
CA VAL A 234 11.16 -14.95 12.13
C VAL A 234 10.09 -16.00 12.44
N PRO A 235 9.41 -15.99 13.61
CA PRO A 235 8.32 -16.94 13.86
C PRO A 235 7.13 -16.74 12.93
N GLY A 236 6.78 -15.47 12.61
CA GLY A 236 5.69 -15.15 11.70
C GLY A 236 5.91 -15.70 10.30
N TYR A 237 7.09 -15.48 9.72
CA TYR A 237 7.43 -16.03 8.40
C TYR A 237 7.59 -17.56 8.44
N ALA A 238 8.15 -18.12 9.51
CA ALA A 238 8.22 -19.58 9.66
C ALA A 238 6.83 -20.19 9.64
N LEU A 239 5.87 -19.63 10.39
CA LEU A 239 4.48 -20.07 10.40
C LEU A 239 3.85 -19.90 9.00
N ALA A 240 4.05 -18.76 8.34
CA ALA A 240 3.53 -18.52 7.00
C ALA A 240 4.05 -19.58 6.01
N LEU A 241 5.35 -19.88 6.03
CA LEU A 241 5.95 -20.89 5.16
C LEU A 241 5.42 -22.30 5.44
N VAL A 242 5.21 -22.67 6.70
CA VAL A 242 4.59 -23.95 7.07
C VAL A 242 3.16 -24.04 6.54
N LEU A 243 2.39 -22.96 6.65
CA LEU A 243 1.02 -22.92 6.13
C LEU A 243 0.97 -23.07 4.60
N THR A 244 1.98 -22.62 3.84
CA THR A 244 2.02 -22.80 2.38
C THR A 244 2.02 -24.27 1.95
N ILE A 245 2.48 -25.17 2.81
CA ILE A 245 2.49 -26.62 2.52
C ILE A 245 1.08 -27.21 2.58
N SER A 246 0.21 -26.64 3.40
CA SER A 246 -1.12 -27.18 3.72
C SER A 246 -2.25 -26.53 2.92
N VAL A 247 -2.00 -25.38 2.26
CA VAL A 247 -3.04 -24.63 1.54
C VAL A 247 -2.81 -24.67 0.02
N PRO A 248 -3.87 -24.55 -0.80
CA PRO A 248 -3.74 -24.42 -2.24
C PRO A 248 -2.87 -23.22 -2.63
N LYS A 249 -2.09 -23.35 -3.71
CA LYS A 249 -1.11 -22.34 -4.15
C LYS A 249 -1.72 -20.95 -4.37
N ILE A 250 -2.97 -20.88 -4.82
CA ILE A 250 -3.67 -19.62 -5.04
C ILE A 250 -3.79 -18.79 -3.74
N PHE A 251 -4.09 -19.43 -2.61
CA PHE A 251 -4.17 -18.74 -1.32
C PHE A 251 -2.82 -18.20 -0.88
N THR A 252 -1.75 -18.94 -1.15
CA THR A 252 -0.38 -18.48 -0.88
C THR A 252 -0.07 -17.23 -1.71
N ALA A 253 -0.34 -17.25 -3.00
CA ALA A 253 -0.09 -16.13 -3.90
C ALA A 253 -0.89 -14.88 -3.49
N ILE A 254 -2.20 -15.04 -3.22
CA ILE A 254 -3.07 -13.97 -2.73
C ILE A 254 -2.58 -13.41 -1.39
N ALA A 255 -2.14 -14.27 -0.46
CA ALA A 255 -1.65 -13.84 0.85
C ALA A 255 -0.39 -12.98 0.75
N PHE A 256 0.57 -13.37 -0.10
CA PHE A 256 1.78 -12.57 -0.33
C PHE A 256 1.48 -11.24 -1.04
N ASP A 257 0.63 -11.24 -2.06
CA ASP A 257 0.19 -10.00 -2.71
C ASP A 257 -0.56 -9.09 -1.74
N SER A 258 -1.41 -9.65 -0.87
CA SER A 258 -2.14 -8.91 0.16
C SER A 258 -1.21 -8.18 1.13
N GLY A 259 -0.08 -8.78 1.48
CA GLY A 259 0.95 -8.14 2.30
C GLY A 259 1.55 -6.91 1.61
N GLY A 260 1.86 -7.02 0.32
CA GLY A 260 2.34 -5.90 -0.48
C GLY A 260 1.31 -4.79 -0.63
N VAL A 261 0.04 -5.15 -0.84
CA VAL A 261 -1.07 -4.20 -1.01
C VAL A 261 -1.40 -3.46 0.29
N ALA A 262 -1.35 -4.14 1.45
CA ALA A 262 -1.66 -3.55 2.74
C ALA A 262 -0.62 -2.54 3.25
N SER A 263 0.59 -2.52 2.67
CA SER A 263 1.66 -1.58 3.01
C SER A 263 1.60 -0.27 2.19
N GLY A 264 0.42 0.18 1.81
CA GLY A 264 0.21 1.37 0.98
C GLY A 264 0.41 2.72 1.69
N PRO A 265 0.09 3.83 1.00
CA PRO A 265 0.29 5.20 1.49
C PRO A 265 -0.31 5.48 2.87
N MET A 266 -1.49 4.93 3.17
CA MET A 266 -2.13 5.15 4.49
C MET A 266 -1.28 4.58 5.63
N THR A 267 -0.67 3.42 5.43
CA THR A 267 0.21 2.79 6.42
C THR A 267 1.49 3.61 6.60
N ALA A 268 2.12 4.04 5.52
CA ALA A 268 3.38 4.77 5.56
C ALA A 268 3.22 6.20 6.12
N THR A 269 2.11 6.89 5.82
CA THR A 269 1.94 8.30 6.18
C THR A 269 1.20 8.53 7.48
N PHE A 270 0.41 7.59 7.96
CA PHE A 270 -0.31 7.74 9.23
C PHE A 270 0.29 6.87 10.34
N LEU A 271 0.48 5.57 10.08
CA LEU A 271 0.94 4.66 11.12
C LEU A 271 2.40 4.86 11.52
N LEU A 272 3.26 5.11 10.56
CA LEU A 272 4.67 5.32 10.84
C LEU A 272 4.90 6.56 11.73
N PRO A 273 4.31 7.72 11.47
CA PRO A 273 4.40 8.87 12.37
C PRO A 273 3.67 8.68 13.71
N PHE A 274 2.63 7.83 13.75
CA PHE A 274 1.89 7.52 14.97
C PHE A 274 2.69 6.65 15.95
N ALA A 275 3.54 5.74 15.43
CA ALA A 275 4.29 4.76 16.22
C ALA A 275 5.60 5.32 16.78
#